data_2db2d03e6e6c1beef5f086d22a21cae0
#
_entry.id   2db2d03e6e6c1beef5f086d22a21cae0
#
_cell.length_a   1.000
_cell.length_b   1.000
_cell.length_c   1.000
_cell.angle_alpha   90.00
_cell.angle_beta   90.00
_cell.angle_gamma   90.00
#
_symmetry.space_group_name_H-M   'P 1'
#
loop_
_entity.id
_entity.type
_entity.pdbx_description
1 polymer ?
#
loop_
_entity_poly.entity_id
_entity_poly.type
_entity_poly.pdbx_seq_one_letter_code
_entity_poly.pdbx_strand_id
1 'polypeptide(L)'
;MNLNIYPGSIYLYDLIILTGNTMFEEEMDNRIYKLFISQFKGEEEENILFKNRLDNASDFQWENYSVPQDAPPEIKNKINEVDVVVVLSGLYSHYPDYIELVVNTAREQNKPLVIIRPYGVENIPLELEKKAQEVVGWNAPCIVDAIKGVLGGGEGSCDI
;
A
#
# COMPACT_ATOMS: atom_id res chain seq x y z
N MET A 1 -50.80 12.71 -4.73
CA MET A 1 -50.36 12.51 -4.55
C MET A 1 -49.61 12.19 -4.71
N ASN A 2 -49.57 12.39 -4.87
CA ASN A 2 -48.84 12.10 -4.76
C ASN A 2 -47.86 11.86 -4.90
N LEU A 3 -47.57 12.12 -5.03
CA LEU A 3 -46.82 11.93 -4.99
C LEU A 3 -45.93 11.78 -4.90
N ASN A 4 -46.21 11.98 -4.91
CA ASN A 4 -45.65 11.83 -4.61
C ASN A 4 -44.79 11.55 -4.54
N ILE A 5 -44.85 11.75 -4.56
CA ILE A 5 -44.37 11.47 -4.34
C ILE A 5 -43.56 11.21 -4.18
N TYR A 6 -43.44 11.46 -3.98
CA TYR A 6 -42.88 11.10 -3.62
C TYR A 6 -42.13 10.72 -3.39
N PRO A 7 -42.68 10.93 -3.47
CA PRO A 7 -42.17 10.53 -3.18
C PRO A 7 -41.37 10.19 -3.13
N GLY A 8 -41.80 11.05 -3.07
CA GLY A 8 -41.14 10.68 -2.82
C GLY A 8 -40.30 10.46 -2.97
N SER A 9 -40.05 10.26 -2.99
CA SER A 9 -39.55 9.93 -2.98
C SER A 9 -38.85 9.60 -3.34
N ILE A 10 -38.89 9.71 -3.50
CA ILE A 10 -38.47 9.29 -3.68
C ILE A 10 -37.69 9.12 -3.98
N TYR A 11 -37.56 9.42 -4.05
CA TYR A 11 -37.05 9.08 -4.10
C TYR A 11 -36.21 8.87 -4.42
N LEU A 12 -36.15 9.28 -4.80
CA LEU A 12 -35.62 8.97 -4.96
C LEU A 12 -35.01 8.58 -5.04
N TYR A 13 -35.07 8.62 -5.10
CA TYR A 13 -34.70 8.07 -5.01
C TYR A 13 -34.45 7.37 -5.32
N ASP A 14 -34.76 7.62 -5.48
CA ASP A 14 -34.70 6.79 -5.72
C ASP A 14 -34.28 6.42 -6.53
N LEU A 15 -34.21 6.87 -6.72
CA LEU A 15 -33.83 6.42 -7.18
C LEU A 15 -32.95 6.20 -7.67
N ILE A 16 -32.82 6.43 -7.71
CA ILE A 16 -32.10 6.01 -7.84
C ILE A 16 -31.75 5.42 -8.03
N ILE A 17 -32.10 5.47 -7.96
CA ILE A 17 -31.85 4.70 -7.86
C ILE A 17 -31.78 4.03 -8.48
N LEU A 18 -32.08 4.26 -8.76
CA LEU A 18 -32.04 3.44 -9.08
C LEU A 18 -31.45 2.99 -9.82
N THR A 19 -31.36 3.18 -9.86
CA THR A 19 -30.69 2.58 -10.12
C THR A 19 -29.87 2.39 -10.09
N GLY A 20 -29.80 2.61 -9.91
CA GLY A 20 -28.87 2.33 -9.42
C GLY A 20 -28.02 2.49 -9.35
N ASN A 21 -28.11 2.78 -9.33
CA ASN A 21 -27.36 2.89 -8.87
C ASN A 21 -26.74 2.93 -8.54
N THR A 22 -26.91 3.00 -8.77
CA THR A 22 -26.32 2.91 -8.17
C THR A 22 -25.67 2.99 -7.87
N MET A 23 -25.74 3.09 -7.96
CA MET A 23 -25.19 3.14 -7.46
C MET A 23 -24.30 3.10 -7.26
N PHE A 24 -23.99 3.04 -7.51
CA PHE A 24 -23.22 2.97 -7.16
C PHE A 24 -22.42 3.67 -6.52
N GLU A 25 -22.35 3.65 -5.97
CA GLU A 25 -21.68 4.47 -5.15
C GLU A 25 -20.56 3.85 -4.57
N GLU A 26 -19.36 4.26 -4.99
CA GLU A 26 -18.19 3.80 -4.38
C GLU A 26 -18.09 4.45 -3.09
N GLU A 27 -18.03 3.68 -1.99
CA GLU A 27 -17.71 4.22 -0.70
C GLU A 27 -16.29 4.66 -0.71
N MET A 28 -16.03 5.90 -0.32
CA MET A 28 -14.68 6.39 -0.17
C MET A 28 -14.00 5.63 0.97
N ASP A 29 -12.74 5.26 0.76
CA ASP A 29 -11.94 4.60 1.79
C ASP A 29 -11.39 5.66 2.71
N ASN A 30 -11.94 5.73 3.92
CA ASN A 30 -11.52 6.73 4.91
C ASN A 30 -10.43 6.22 5.84
N ARG A 31 -9.91 5.02 5.61
CA ARG A 31 -8.87 4.45 6.44
C ARG A 31 -7.56 5.16 6.20
N ILE A 32 -6.79 5.36 7.27
CA ILE A 32 -5.44 5.89 7.17
C ILE A 32 -4.49 4.72 7.37
N TYR A 33 -3.68 4.45 6.36
CA TYR A 33 -2.78 3.29 6.35
C TYR A 33 -1.44 3.68 6.95
N LYS A 34 -0.99 2.95 7.97
CA LYS A 34 0.31 3.21 8.59
C LYS A 34 1.34 2.34 7.89
N LEU A 35 2.32 2.98 7.28
CA LEU A 35 3.27 2.26 6.43
C LEU A 35 4.70 2.46 6.94
N PHE A 36 5.47 1.38 6.91
CA PHE A 36 6.91 1.46 7.01
C PHE A 36 7.46 1.23 5.60
N ILE A 37 8.17 2.21 5.06
CA ILE A 37 8.75 2.11 3.74
C ILE A 37 10.25 2.08 3.90
N SER A 38 10.92 1.06 3.36
CA SER A 38 12.35 0.94 3.49
C SER A 38 13.03 2.21 2.98
N GLN A 39 14.00 2.71 3.75
CA GLN A 39 14.75 3.87 3.34
C GLN A 39 16.16 3.74 3.89
N PHE A 40 17.12 4.24 3.13
CA PHE A 40 18.52 4.14 3.48
C PHE A 40 19.12 5.53 3.36
N LYS A 41 19.72 5.99 4.46
CA LYS A 41 20.27 7.33 4.50
C LYS A 41 21.36 7.47 3.44
N GLY A 42 21.23 8.47 2.59
CA GLY A 42 22.14 8.65 1.48
C GLY A 42 21.65 8.06 0.17
N GLU A 43 20.60 7.26 0.20
CA GLU A 43 20.05 6.61 -0.97
C GLU A 43 18.54 6.80 -0.98
N GLU A 44 18.11 8.07 -0.99
CA GLU A 44 16.69 8.36 -0.80
C GLU A 44 15.93 8.59 -2.09
N GLU A 45 16.59 8.53 -3.23
CA GLU A 45 15.94 8.93 -4.47
C GLU A 45 14.69 8.09 -4.77
N GLU A 46 14.85 6.77 -4.70
CA GLU A 46 13.74 5.88 -4.99
C GLU A 46 12.64 6.02 -3.93
N ASN A 47 13.05 6.22 -2.68
CA ASN A 47 12.09 6.41 -1.59
C ASN A 47 11.25 7.66 -1.81
N ILE A 48 11.87 8.75 -2.23
CA ILE A 48 11.17 10.00 -2.49
C ILE A 48 10.18 9.82 -3.64
N LEU A 49 10.61 9.16 -4.70
CA LEU A 49 9.73 8.91 -5.84
C LEU A 49 8.53 8.07 -5.42
N PHE A 50 8.77 7.05 -4.59
CA PHE A 50 7.70 6.19 -4.14
C PHE A 50 6.68 6.95 -3.30
N LYS A 51 7.16 7.77 -2.37
CA LYS A 51 6.26 8.54 -1.53
C LYS A 51 5.43 9.51 -2.35
N ASN A 52 6.04 10.11 -3.37
CA ASN A 52 5.29 11.01 -4.24
C ASN A 52 4.17 10.27 -4.98
N ARG A 53 4.40 9.02 -5.36
CA ARG A 53 3.35 8.24 -6.00
C ARG A 53 2.19 7.98 -5.05
N LEU A 54 2.51 7.67 -3.80
CA LEU A 54 1.46 7.45 -2.80
C LEU A 54 0.68 8.73 -2.53
N ASP A 55 1.39 9.86 -2.43
CA ASP A 55 0.73 11.12 -2.13
C ASP A 55 -0.18 11.58 -3.25
N ASN A 56 0.13 11.19 -4.48
CA ASN A 56 -0.67 11.58 -5.63
C ASN A 56 -1.74 10.55 -5.97
N ALA A 57 -1.82 9.45 -5.25
CA ALA A 57 -2.84 8.45 -5.50
C ALA A 57 -4.18 8.95 -4.96
N SER A 58 -5.24 8.72 -5.72
CA SER A 58 -6.56 9.13 -5.28
C SER A 58 -7.10 8.10 -4.29
N ASP A 59 -7.91 8.59 -3.35
CA ASP A 59 -8.60 7.72 -2.40
C ASP A 59 -7.63 6.84 -1.61
N PHE A 60 -6.48 7.41 -1.22
CA PHE A 60 -5.51 6.69 -0.41
C PHE A 60 -4.86 7.65 0.58
N GLN A 61 -5.06 7.40 1.86
CA GLN A 61 -4.47 8.21 2.93
C GLN A 61 -3.52 7.34 3.72
N TRP A 62 -2.36 7.87 4.04
CA TRP A 62 -1.34 7.07 4.71
C TRP A 62 -0.46 7.92 5.61
N GLU A 63 0.17 7.27 6.58
CA GLU A 63 1.12 7.89 7.48
C GLU A 63 2.46 7.16 7.39
N ASN A 64 3.52 7.91 7.45
CA ASN A 64 4.87 7.41 7.28
C ASN A 64 5.50 7.11 8.64
N TYR A 65 5.80 5.85 8.89
CA TYR A 65 6.47 5.39 10.11
C TYR A 65 7.89 4.93 9.82
N SER A 66 8.44 5.30 8.67
CA SER A 66 9.74 4.81 8.23
C SER A 66 10.88 5.43 9.04
N VAL A 67 11.91 4.64 9.31
CA VAL A 67 13.14 5.14 9.89
C VAL A 67 14.28 4.52 9.10
N PRO A 68 15.44 5.21 9.02
CA PRO A 68 16.55 4.70 8.21
C PRO A 68 17.32 3.60 8.94
N GLN A 69 18.34 3.09 8.27
CA GLN A 69 19.05 1.88 8.67
C GLN A 69 19.87 2.00 9.94
N ASP A 70 20.14 3.21 10.39
CA ASP A 70 21.12 3.39 11.48
C ASP A 70 20.51 3.29 12.87
N ALA A 71 19.27 2.82 12.97
CA ALA A 71 18.62 2.65 14.26
C ALA A 71 17.84 1.33 14.28
N PRO A 72 18.53 0.17 14.30
CA PRO A 72 17.83 -1.11 14.22
C PRO A 72 16.76 -1.33 15.30
N PRO A 73 16.98 -0.95 16.57
CA PRO A 73 15.90 -1.12 17.55
C PRO A 73 14.66 -0.30 17.20
N GLU A 74 14.87 0.90 16.65
CA GLU A 74 13.75 1.74 16.28
C GLU A 74 13.02 1.17 15.06
N ILE A 75 13.76 0.54 14.14
CA ILE A 75 13.15 -0.14 12.99
C ILE A 75 12.16 -1.17 13.50
N LYS A 76 12.56 -2.00 14.46
CA LYS A 76 11.69 -3.04 14.98
C LYS A 76 10.47 -2.46 15.66
N ASN A 77 10.66 -1.36 16.43
CA ASN A 77 9.53 -0.73 17.09
C ASN A 77 8.54 -0.15 16.09
N LYS A 78 9.05 0.51 15.05
CA LYS A 78 8.18 1.13 14.06
C LYS A 78 7.44 0.10 13.23
N ILE A 79 8.11 -1.00 12.88
CA ILE A 79 7.45 -2.06 12.15
C ILE A 79 6.32 -2.65 12.99
N ASN A 80 6.49 -2.71 14.29
CA ASN A 80 5.44 -3.22 15.16
C ASN A 80 4.20 -2.32 15.16
N GLU A 81 4.35 -1.05 14.82
CA GLU A 81 3.25 -0.09 14.87
C GLU A 81 2.48 0.04 13.55
N VAL A 82 3.03 -0.47 12.45
CA VAL A 82 2.44 -0.21 11.15
C VAL A 82 1.44 -1.28 10.73
N ASP A 83 0.66 -0.94 9.71
CA ASP A 83 -0.27 -1.88 9.10
C ASP A 83 0.42 -2.72 8.03
N VAL A 84 1.33 -2.13 7.26
CA VAL A 84 1.99 -2.79 6.15
C VAL A 84 3.43 -2.32 6.08
N VAL A 85 4.33 -3.26 5.78
CA VAL A 85 5.73 -2.96 5.51
C VAL A 85 5.94 -2.99 4.01
N VAL A 86 6.51 -1.92 3.47
CA VAL A 86 6.79 -1.81 2.05
C VAL A 86 8.31 -1.79 1.86
N VAL A 87 8.81 -2.67 1.02
CA VAL A 87 10.23 -2.77 0.74
C VAL A 87 10.50 -2.35 -0.69
N LEU A 88 11.31 -1.33 -0.86
CA LEU A 88 11.79 -0.91 -2.18
C LEU A 88 13.01 -1.75 -2.47
N SER A 89 12.84 -2.80 -3.27
CA SER A 89 13.85 -3.84 -3.39
C SER A 89 15.08 -3.40 -4.18
N GLY A 90 15.02 -2.22 -4.81
CA GLY A 90 16.22 -1.69 -5.46
C GLY A 90 17.38 -1.46 -4.50
N LEU A 91 17.10 -1.29 -3.23
CA LEU A 91 18.15 -1.15 -2.23
C LEU A 91 18.90 -2.45 -1.96
N TYR A 92 18.32 -3.59 -2.36
CA TYR A 92 18.91 -4.89 -2.01
C TYR A 92 20.29 -5.08 -2.64
N SER A 93 20.47 -4.60 -3.85
CA SER A 93 21.73 -4.84 -4.56
C SER A 93 22.94 -4.27 -3.84
N HIS A 94 22.75 -3.17 -3.10
CA HIS A 94 23.85 -2.54 -2.39
C HIS A 94 23.78 -2.74 -0.88
N TYR A 95 22.59 -2.96 -0.34
CA TYR A 95 22.40 -3.03 1.10
C TYR A 95 21.54 -4.23 1.46
N PRO A 96 21.98 -5.45 1.11
CA PRO A 96 21.15 -6.63 1.35
C PRO A 96 20.88 -6.88 2.83
N ASP A 97 21.84 -6.57 3.69
CA ASP A 97 21.66 -6.83 5.12
C ASP A 97 20.53 -5.98 5.69
N TYR A 98 20.44 -4.72 5.26
CA TYR A 98 19.37 -3.84 5.71
C TYR A 98 18.01 -4.34 5.24
N ILE A 99 17.92 -4.70 3.97
CA ILE A 99 16.64 -5.17 3.42
C ILE A 99 16.23 -6.47 4.11
N GLU A 100 17.19 -7.35 4.36
CA GLU A 100 16.87 -8.60 5.05
C GLU A 100 16.43 -8.35 6.48
N LEU A 101 17.03 -7.36 7.14
CA LEU A 101 16.58 -6.99 8.48
C LEU A 101 15.11 -6.56 8.46
N VAL A 102 14.74 -5.68 7.52
CA VAL A 102 13.37 -5.20 7.43
C VAL A 102 12.41 -6.34 7.10
N VAL A 103 12.77 -7.16 6.12
CA VAL A 103 11.92 -8.27 5.68
C VAL A 103 11.73 -9.28 6.81
N ASN A 104 12.82 -9.67 7.47
CA ASN A 104 12.73 -10.66 8.52
C ASN A 104 11.97 -10.12 9.74
N THR A 105 12.17 -8.83 10.06
CA THR A 105 11.43 -8.23 11.15
C THR A 105 9.93 -8.23 10.88
N ALA A 106 9.54 -7.86 9.65
CA ALA A 106 8.13 -7.88 9.27
C ALA A 106 7.55 -9.27 9.43
N ARG A 107 8.28 -10.29 8.98
CA ARG A 107 7.80 -11.65 9.06
C ARG A 107 7.71 -12.14 10.50
N GLU A 108 8.71 -11.81 11.33
CA GLU A 108 8.69 -12.21 12.73
C GLU A 108 7.52 -11.60 13.47
N GLN A 109 7.12 -10.40 13.08
CA GLN A 109 6.01 -9.72 13.74
C GLN A 109 4.69 -9.93 13.02
N ASN A 110 4.66 -10.83 12.03
CA ASN A 110 3.46 -11.17 11.27
C ASN A 110 2.84 -9.94 10.62
N LYS A 111 3.68 -9.05 10.12
CA LYS A 111 3.19 -7.88 9.39
C LYS A 111 3.10 -8.19 7.90
N PRO A 112 2.03 -7.76 7.24
CA PRO A 112 1.98 -7.90 5.79
C PRO A 112 3.13 -7.18 5.12
N LEU A 113 3.69 -7.79 4.10
CA LEU A 113 4.89 -7.30 3.42
C LEU A 113 4.61 -7.18 1.94
N VAL A 114 4.82 -5.99 1.40
CA VAL A 114 4.71 -5.72 -0.03
C VAL A 114 6.10 -5.35 -0.53
N ILE A 115 6.55 -6.01 -1.59
CA ILE A 115 7.82 -5.68 -2.20
C ILE A 115 7.55 -4.95 -3.52
N ILE A 116 8.21 -3.81 -3.67
CA ILE A 116 8.15 -3.03 -4.90
C ILE A 116 9.42 -3.36 -5.68
N ARG A 117 9.28 -3.79 -6.93
CA ARG A 117 10.43 -4.13 -7.75
C ARG A 117 11.25 -2.89 -8.05
N PRO A 118 12.53 -3.05 -8.37
CA PRO A 118 13.38 -1.88 -8.59
C PRO A 118 12.84 -0.98 -9.70
N TYR A 119 13.05 0.32 -9.53
CA TYR A 119 12.68 1.26 -10.57
C TYR A 119 13.53 1.03 -11.83
N GLY A 120 14.79 0.61 -11.63
CA GLY A 120 15.69 0.33 -12.73
C GLY A 120 15.72 -1.12 -13.13
N VAL A 121 16.88 -1.60 -13.54
CA VAL A 121 17.02 -2.94 -14.10
C VAL A 121 17.75 -3.89 -13.17
N GLU A 122 17.82 -3.57 -11.89
CA GLU A 122 18.51 -4.43 -10.93
C GLU A 122 17.83 -5.79 -10.85
N ASN A 123 18.60 -6.82 -10.60
CA ASN A 123 18.08 -8.15 -10.39
C ASN A 123 17.93 -8.43 -8.91
N ILE A 124 16.75 -8.84 -8.52
CA ILE A 124 16.45 -9.13 -7.12
C ILE A 124 16.24 -10.62 -6.97
N PRO A 125 16.83 -11.23 -5.94
CA PRO A 125 16.67 -12.68 -5.76
C PRO A 125 15.21 -13.07 -5.62
N LEU A 126 14.84 -14.14 -6.32
CA LEU A 126 13.49 -14.65 -6.21
C LEU A 126 13.15 -15.05 -4.78
N GLU A 127 14.16 -15.51 -4.03
CA GLU A 127 13.93 -15.90 -2.65
C GLU A 127 13.47 -14.73 -1.80
N LEU A 128 13.92 -13.51 -2.11
CA LEU A 128 13.43 -12.33 -1.40
C LEU A 128 11.97 -12.09 -1.71
N GLU A 129 11.62 -12.17 -2.98
CA GLU A 129 10.25 -11.90 -3.40
C GLU A 129 9.27 -12.93 -2.81
N LYS A 130 9.72 -14.15 -2.63
CA LYS A 130 8.86 -15.19 -2.07
C LYS A 130 8.45 -14.92 -0.63
N LYS A 131 9.14 -14.03 0.05
CA LYS A 131 8.83 -13.71 1.45
C LYS A 131 7.72 -12.70 1.59
N ALA A 132 7.28 -12.07 0.50
CA ALA A 132 6.26 -11.04 0.54
C ALA A 132 4.89 -11.62 0.22
N GLN A 133 3.85 -10.98 0.73
CA GLN A 133 2.49 -11.31 0.36
C GLN A 133 2.17 -10.83 -1.04
N GLU A 134 2.78 -9.71 -1.47
CA GLU A 134 2.57 -9.16 -2.80
C GLU A 134 3.87 -8.57 -3.32
N VAL A 135 4.07 -8.67 -4.63
CA VAL A 135 5.21 -8.07 -5.32
C VAL A 135 4.66 -7.31 -6.51
N VAL A 136 4.95 -6.02 -6.61
CA VAL A 136 4.40 -5.21 -7.69
C VAL A 136 5.47 -4.28 -8.24
N GLY A 137 5.21 -3.76 -9.45
CA GLY A 137 6.08 -2.76 -10.05
C GLY A 137 5.66 -1.35 -9.67
N TRP A 138 6.07 -0.37 -10.50
CA TRP A 138 5.94 1.05 -10.13
C TRP A 138 4.67 1.70 -10.66
N ASN A 139 3.61 0.96 -10.79
CA ASN A 139 2.32 1.49 -11.21
C ASN A 139 1.53 1.88 -9.97
N ALA A 140 1.17 3.15 -9.85
CA ALA A 140 0.55 3.63 -8.61
C ALA A 140 -0.75 2.92 -8.25
N PRO A 141 -1.70 2.70 -9.19
CA PRO A 141 -2.88 1.93 -8.81
C PRO A 141 -2.56 0.53 -8.31
N CYS A 142 -1.57 -0.13 -8.91
CA CYS A 142 -1.20 -1.47 -8.46
C CYS A 142 -0.56 -1.45 -7.09
N ILE A 143 0.22 -0.40 -6.80
CA ILE A 143 0.84 -0.26 -5.48
C ILE A 143 -0.24 -0.10 -4.40
N VAL A 144 -1.20 0.78 -4.65
CA VAL A 144 -2.29 1.00 -3.69
C VAL A 144 -3.12 -0.26 -3.53
N ASP A 145 -3.45 -0.92 -4.66
CA ASP A 145 -4.22 -2.16 -4.60
C ASP A 145 -3.48 -3.23 -3.80
N ALA A 146 -2.17 -3.33 -3.97
CA ALA A 146 -1.39 -4.32 -3.23
C ALA A 146 -1.41 -4.02 -1.72
N ILE A 147 -1.24 -2.74 -1.35
CA ILE A 147 -1.24 -2.38 0.06
C ILE A 147 -2.60 -2.68 0.70
N LYS A 148 -3.68 -2.33 0.02
CA LYS A 148 -5.00 -2.62 0.55
C LYS A 148 -5.28 -4.12 0.56
N GLY A 149 -4.82 -4.81 -0.48
CA GLY A 149 -5.10 -6.24 -0.63
C GLY A 149 -4.48 -7.10 0.44
N VAL A 150 -3.24 -6.79 0.86
CA VAL A 150 -2.58 -7.61 1.88
C VAL A 150 -3.25 -7.47 3.24
N LEU A 151 -4.12 -6.48 3.40
CA LEU A 151 -4.90 -6.33 4.63
C LEU A 151 -6.28 -6.96 4.49
N GLY A 152 -6.49 -7.76 3.44
CA GLY A 152 -7.75 -8.45 3.25
C GLY A 152 -8.82 -7.61 2.60
N GLY A 153 -8.44 -6.48 2.03
CA GLY A 153 -9.39 -5.54 1.49
C GLY A 153 -9.75 -5.74 0.04
N GLY A 154 -9.36 -6.84 -0.58
CA GLY A 154 -9.74 -7.04 -1.96
C GLY A 154 -8.72 -7.87 -2.68
N GLU A 155 -9.03 -8.13 -3.95
CA GLU A 155 -8.14 -8.92 -4.74
C GLU A 155 -7.29 -8.01 -5.54
N GLY A 156 -6.01 -8.23 -5.50
CA GLY A 156 -5.10 -7.53 -6.36
C GLY A 156 -5.40 -7.90 -7.79
N SER A 157 -5.65 -6.91 -8.60
CA SER A 157 -5.96 -7.17 -9.99
C SER A 157 -4.81 -6.83 -10.91
N CYS A 158 -3.66 -6.48 -10.37
CA CYS A 158 -2.52 -6.09 -11.18
C CYS A 158 -1.57 -7.25 -11.33
N ASP A 159 -1.37 -7.67 -12.57
CA ASP A 159 -0.36 -8.67 -12.87
C ASP A 159 0.95 -7.97 -13.15
N ILE A 160 2.01 -8.60 -12.79
CA ILE A 160 3.33 -8.03 -12.98
C ILE A 160 3.93 -8.46 -14.28
#